data_d969fae5e9930674f2ad78c8608a7eac
#
_entry.id   d969fae5e9930674f2ad78c8608a7eac
#
_cell.length_a   1.000
_cell.length_b   1.000
_cell.length_c   1.000
_cell.angle_alpha   90.00
_cell.angle_beta   90.00
_cell.angle_gamma   90.00
#
_symmetry.space_group_name_H-M   'P 1'
#
loop_
_entity.id
_entity.type
_entity.pdbx_description
1 polymer ?
#
loop_
_entity_poly.entity_id
_entity_poly.type
_entity_poly.pdbx_seq_one_letter_code
_entity_poly.pdbx_strand_id
1 'polypeptide(L)'
;MAIASPTFFSATKTDHIDGLISGAYWQLGPDRTISWGLGDFGYTWTTTGLQVMQEAFNAWEAVIDVDFEYIGYVDDYRKSTEVFIQPIDIMLSLHDNTFFNSSSIVGRGLFPNTEFADRIVASEGNNTISYPQPEGDITFNIEHPVFDMSNLGSNAFHIVLHEIGHALGLKHPHDGGLAGYTTYQDAGLSNLDDGFLTLMSYDPTSSIWEYGWASTPLPLDIIAAQTIYGANTTTHAGNTTHSLLDDGLLRTVYDVSGTDTLDASNIDKGITLRLAQGNSTTVDTLSTVYIAVNTVIENAIGTFFNDTIYGEKGDNTLQG
;
A
#
# COMPACT_ATOMS: atom_id res chain seq x y z
N MET A 1 -20.24 -5.40 -3.68
CA MET A 1 -19.96 -3.97 -3.88
C MET A 1 -19.69 -3.37 -2.52
N ALA A 2 -18.54 -2.73 -2.36
CA ALA A 2 -18.24 -1.95 -1.19
C ALA A 2 -19.00 -0.60 -1.25
N ILE A 3 -19.19 0.04 -0.12
CA ILE A 3 -19.83 1.36 -0.03
C ILE A 3 -18.92 2.23 0.82
N ALA A 4 -18.54 3.40 0.30
CA ALA A 4 -17.84 4.40 1.10
C ALA A 4 -18.65 4.74 2.35
N SER A 5 -18.05 4.65 3.53
CA SER A 5 -18.80 4.81 4.76
C SER A 5 -19.29 6.25 4.92
N PRO A 6 -20.56 6.46 5.21
CA PRO A 6 -21.09 7.77 5.56
C PRO A 6 -20.68 8.21 6.97
N THR A 7 -20.05 7.32 7.74
CA THR A 7 -19.55 7.61 9.10
C THR A 7 -18.06 7.34 9.15
N PHE A 8 -17.37 8.05 10.03
CA PHE A 8 -15.93 7.84 10.21
C PHE A 8 -15.64 6.62 11.09
N PHE A 9 -14.55 5.95 10.78
CA PHE A 9 -13.98 4.91 11.64
C PHE A 9 -13.60 5.55 12.99
N SER A 10 -13.96 4.92 14.09
CA SER A 10 -13.68 5.48 15.42
C SER A 10 -12.20 5.33 15.78
N ALA A 11 -11.59 6.37 16.31
CA ALA A 11 -10.22 6.34 16.79
C ALA A 11 -9.99 5.20 17.79
N THR A 12 -8.89 4.47 17.60
CA THR A 12 -8.52 3.30 18.42
C THR A 12 -7.97 3.71 19.78
N LYS A 13 -7.57 4.97 19.92
CA LYS A 13 -6.78 5.53 21.04
C LYS A 13 -5.38 4.95 21.12
N THR A 14 -4.86 4.50 19.99
CA THR A 14 -3.51 3.99 19.81
C THR A 14 -2.80 4.90 18.82
N ASP A 15 -2.05 5.87 19.32
CA ASP A 15 -1.55 7.00 18.54
C ASP A 15 -0.74 6.61 17.29
N HIS A 16 0.03 5.52 17.34
CA HIS A 16 0.79 5.06 16.18
C HIS A 16 -0.07 4.42 15.06
N ILE A 17 -1.30 4.01 15.37
CA ILE A 17 -2.28 3.53 14.40
C ILE A 17 -3.11 4.72 13.91
N ASP A 18 -3.66 5.50 14.85
CA ASP A 18 -4.53 6.63 14.55
C ASP A 18 -3.81 7.72 13.74
N GLY A 19 -2.49 7.81 13.87
CA GLY A 19 -1.65 8.71 13.06
C GLY A 19 -1.62 8.40 11.57
N LEU A 20 -2.00 7.20 11.15
CA LEU A 20 -2.09 6.77 9.74
C LEU A 20 -3.53 6.62 9.22
N ILE A 21 -4.54 6.58 10.08
CA ILE A 21 -5.94 6.39 9.67
C ILE A 21 -6.56 7.76 9.40
N SER A 22 -7.19 7.93 8.23
CA SER A 22 -7.91 9.17 7.88
C SER A 22 -9.26 9.27 8.58
N GLY A 23 -9.85 8.15 8.96
CA GLY A 23 -11.22 8.02 9.44
C GLY A 23 -12.20 7.53 8.37
N ALA A 24 -11.88 7.71 7.08
CA ALA A 24 -12.66 7.17 5.98
C ALA A 24 -12.39 5.67 5.80
N TYR A 25 -13.39 4.90 5.36
CA TYR A 25 -13.24 3.48 5.11
C TYR A 25 -14.38 2.92 4.22
N TRP A 26 -14.15 1.76 3.62
CA TRP A 26 -15.17 1.02 2.90
C TRP A 26 -16.01 0.15 3.85
N GLN A 27 -17.33 0.28 3.78
CA GLN A 27 -18.23 -0.69 4.39
C GLN A 27 -18.35 -1.89 3.47
N LEU A 28 -17.74 -3.00 3.87
CA LEU A 28 -17.71 -4.21 3.07
C LEU A 28 -18.98 -5.05 3.25
N GLY A 29 -19.44 -5.66 2.14
CA GLY A 29 -20.45 -6.70 2.18
C GLY A 29 -19.92 -8.00 2.81
N PRO A 30 -20.77 -9.05 2.89
CA PRO A 30 -20.36 -10.36 3.42
C PRO A 30 -19.27 -11.05 2.61
N ASP A 31 -19.15 -10.72 1.33
CA ASP A 31 -18.12 -11.19 0.40
C ASP A 31 -16.78 -10.47 0.55
N ARG A 32 -16.75 -9.40 1.33
CA ARG A 32 -15.56 -8.60 1.61
C ARG A 32 -14.87 -8.01 0.37
N THR A 33 -15.59 -7.89 -0.74
CA THR A 33 -15.04 -7.50 -2.03
C THR A 33 -15.04 -5.99 -2.21
N ILE A 34 -13.93 -5.46 -2.75
CA ILE A 34 -13.79 -4.13 -3.34
C ILE A 34 -13.48 -4.34 -4.82
N SER A 35 -14.36 -3.85 -5.69
CA SER A 35 -14.15 -3.93 -7.14
C SER A 35 -13.26 -2.77 -7.62
N TRP A 36 -12.37 -3.08 -8.56
CA TRP A 36 -11.52 -2.06 -9.18
C TRP A 36 -11.40 -2.24 -10.69
N GLY A 37 -11.08 -1.17 -11.40
CA GLY A 37 -10.91 -1.21 -12.85
C GLY A 37 -10.19 0.00 -13.40
N LEU A 38 -9.92 -0.01 -14.70
CA LEU A 38 -9.15 0.99 -15.40
C LEU A 38 -10.06 1.91 -16.20
N GLY A 39 -9.99 3.21 -15.93
CA GLY A 39 -10.72 4.23 -16.70
C GLY A 39 -9.96 4.65 -17.96
N ASP A 40 -10.70 4.82 -19.07
CA ASP A 40 -10.18 5.41 -20.31
C ASP A 40 -10.53 6.91 -20.37
N PHE A 41 -9.54 7.75 -20.12
CA PHE A 41 -9.65 9.21 -20.16
C PHE A 41 -8.77 9.83 -21.27
N GLY A 42 -8.55 9.06 -22.32
CA GLY A 42 -7.73 9.48 -23.47
C GLY A 42 -6.28 9.02 -23.39
N TYR A 43 -5.91 8.25 -22.34
CA TYR A 43 -4.61 7.63 -22.18
C TYR A 43 -4.76 6.13 -22.02
N THR A 44 -3.97 5.37 -22.79
CA THR A 44 -4.11 3.91 -22.85
C THR A 44 -3.24 3.23 -21.81
N TRP A 45 -3.83 2.37 -21.00
CA TRP A 45 -3.13 1.46 -20.12
C TRP A 45 -2.37 0.39 -20.92
N THR A 46 -1.12 0.16 -20.57
CA THR A 46 -0.33 -0.93 -21.14
C THR A 46 -0.59 -2.24 -20.39
N THR A 47 -0.26 -3.38 -21.01
CA THR A 47 -0.31 -4.68 -20.33
C THR A 47 0.57 -4.69 -19.07
N THR A 48 1.76 -4.09 -19.14
CA THR A 48 2.66 -3.92 -17.99
C THR A 48 2.01 -3.10 -16.90
N GLY A 49 1.36 -1.98 -17.26
CA GLY A 49 0.63 -1.15 -16.30
C GLY A 49 -0.47 -1.91 -15.57
N LEU A 50 -1.28 -2.68 -16.29
CA LEU A 50 -2.29 -3.54 -15.67
C LEU A 50 -1.67 -4.56 -14.71
N GLN A 51 -0.57 -5.21 -15.10
CA GLN A 51 0.12 -6.18 -14.23
C GLN A 51 0.61 -5.53 -12.94
N VAL A 52 1.22 -4.35 -13.02
CA VAL A 52 1.69 -3.61 -11.84
C VAL A 52 0.53 -3.25 -10.90
N MET A 53 -0.61 -2.81 -11.44
CA MET A 53 -1.81 -2.53 -10.62
C MET A 53 -2.30 -3.81 -9.93
N GLN A 54 -2.41 -4.90 -10.68
CA GLN A 54 -2.84 -6.20 -10.14
C GLN A 54 -1.92 -6.68 -9.00
N GLU A 55 -0.59 -6.59 -9.19
CA GLU A 55 0.39 -6.96 -8.17
C GLU A 55 0.28 -6.09 -6.93
N ALA A 56 0.02 -4.79 -7.09
CA ALA A 56 -0.14 -3.88 -5.96
C ALA A 56 -1.42 -4.16 -5.15
N PHE A 57 -2.56 -4.42 -5.82
CA PHE A 57 -3.78 -4.85 -5.13
C PHE A 57 -3.58 -6.20 -4.42
N ASN A 58 -2.93 -7.16 -5.07
CA ASN A 58 -2.60 -8.45 -4.45
C ASN A 58 -1.70 -8.29 -3.22
N ALA A 59 -0.78 -7.33 -3.22
CA ALA A 59 0.09 -7.07 -2.07
C ALA A 59 -0.70 -6.53 -0.85
N TRP A 60 -1.74 -5.74 -1.07
CA TRP A 60 -2.65 -5.31 -0.02
C TRP A 60 -3.60 -6.44 0.42
N GLU A 61 -4.17 -7.19 -0.53
CA GLU A 61 -5.02 -8.35 -0.25
C GLU A 61 -4.30 -9.39 0.60
N ALA A 62 -3.01 -9.58 0.38
CA ALA A 62 -2.20 -10.51 1.17
C ALA A 62 -2.18 -10.19 2.67
N VAL A 63 -2.41 -8.95 3.08
CA VAL A 63 -2.26 -8.53 4.48
C VAL A 63 -3.57 -8.16 5.18
N ILE A 64 -4.65 -7.87 4.44
CA ILE A 64 -5.96 -7.49 4.99
C ILE A 64 -7.06 -8.44 4.53
N ASP A 65 -8.16 -8.52 5.29
CA ASP A 65 -9.32 -9.35 4.98
C ASP A 65 -10.26 -8.62 3.99
N VAL A 66 -9.78 -8.44 2.75
CA VAL A 66 -10.47 -7.83 1.61
C VAL A 66 -10.12 -8.60 0.36
N ASP A 67 -11.10 -8.89 -0.48
CA ASP A 67 -10.91 -9.46 -1.82
C ASP A 67 -10.99 -8.32 -2.86
N PHE A 68 -9.95 -8.15 -3.68
CA PHE A 68 -9.92 -7.15 -4.74
C PHE A 68 -10.30 -7.76 -6.09
N GLU A 69 -11.47 -7.38 -6.63
CA GLU A 69 -11.98 -7.90 -7.89
C GLU A 69 -11.70 -6.95 -9.06
N TYR A 70 -10.84 -7.37 -10.00
CA TYR A 70 -10.64 -6.63 -11.25
C TYR A 70 -11.80 -6.83 -12.20
N ILE A 71 -12.54 -5.77 -12.52
CA ILE A 71 -13.74 -5.83 -13.39
C ILE A 71 -13.48 -5.38 -14.83
N GLY A 72 -12.25 -5.01 -15.19
CA GLY A 72 -11.89 -4.65 -16.55
C GLY A 72 -11.76 -3.15 -16.80
N TYR A 73 -11.89 -2.77 -18.05
CA TYR A 73 -11.89 -1.37 -18.48
C TYR A 73 -13.27 -0.75 -18.31
N VAL A 74 -13.28 0.46 -17.78
CA VAL A 74 -14.47 1.29 -17.65
C VAL A 74 -14.42 2.33 -18.77
N ASP A 75 -15.43 2.34 -19.66
CA ASP A 75 -15.50 3.30 -20.76
C ASP A 75 -15.53 4.74 -20.25
N ASP A 76 -14.96 5.66 -21.03
CA ASP A 76 -14.98 7.09 -20.76
C ASP A 76 -16.42 7.63 -20.64
N TYR A 77 -16.90 7.79 -19.40
CA TYR A 77 -18.24 8.33 -19.11
C TYR A 77 -18.42 9.76 -19.66
N ARG A 78 -17.34 10.51 -19.97
CA ARG A 78 -17.42 11.82 -20.63
C ARG A 78 -18.01 11.74 -22.03
N LYS A 79 -17.98 10.56 -22.67
CA LYS A 79 -18.54 10.33 -24.03
C LYS A 79 -19.98 9.83 -23.97
N SER A 80 -20.48 9.47 -22.82
CA SER A 80 -21.83 8.90 -22.67
C SER A 80 -22.80 9.96 -22.14
N THR A 81 -23.92 10.15 -22.84
CA THR A 81 -25.07 10.90 -22.32
C THR A 81 -25.96 10.02 -21.43
N GLU A 82 -25.61 8.77 -21.26
CA GLU A 82 -26.31 7.81 -20.43
C GLU A 82 -25.64 7.68 -19.07
N VAL A 83 -26.44 7.56 -18.02
CA VAL A 83 -25.96 7.34 -16.66
C VAL A 83 -25.19 6.02 -16.62
N PHE A 84 -23.92 6.09 -16.28
CA PHE A 84 -23.03 4.93 -16.19
C PHE A 84 -23.54 3.99 -15.08
N ILE A 85 -23.75 2.72 -15.39
CA ILE A 85 -24.32 1.73 -14.48
C ILE A 85 -23.35 0.55 -14.25
N GLN A 86 -22.06 0.75 -14.37
CA GLN A 86 -21.14 -0.27 -13.84
C GLN A 86 -20.71 0.22 -12.46
N PRO A 87 -21.18 -0.41 -11.40
CA PRO A 87 -20.72 -0.08 -10.05
C PRO A 87 -19.29 -0.60 -9.90
N ILE A 88 -18.38 0.32 -9.88
CA ILE A 88 -16.98 0.09 -9.55
C ILE A 88 -16.67 0.85 -8.27
N ASP A 89 -15.95 0.22 -7.35
CA ASP A 89 -15.63 0.85 -6.08
C ASP A 89 -14.37 1.74 -6.22
N ILE A 90 -13.33 1.28 -6.92
CA ILE A 90 -12.09 2.03 -7.15
C ILE A 90 -11.79 2.08 -8.65
N MET A 91 -11.77 3.27 -9.23
CA MET A 91 -11.36 3.46 -10.61
C MET A 91 -9.96 4.05 -10.67
N LEU A 92 -9.09 3.43 -11.46
CA LEU A 92 -7.76 3.95 -11.74
C LEU A 92 -7.76 4.66 -13.10
N SER A 93 -7.23 5.86 -13.15
CA SER A 93 -7.18 6.67 -14.37
C SER A 93 -5.83 7.34 -14.60
N LEU A 94 -5.55 7.61 -15.87
CA LEU A 94 -4.33 8.27 -16.32
C LEU A 94 -4.65 9.69 -16.78
N HIS A 95 -3.85 10.65 -16.36
CA HIS A 95 -4.01 12.05 -16.68
C HIS A 95 -2.65 12.74 -16.93
N ASP A 96 -2.68 13.95 -17.48
CA ASP A 96 -1.51 14.78 -17.71
C ASP A 96 -1.31 15.86 -16.62
N ASN A 97 -0.26 16.66 -16.75
CA ASN A 97 0.03 17.78 -15.86
C ASN A 97 -1.10 18.82 -15.79
N THR A 98 -1.91 18.94 -16.84
CA THR A 98 -3.01 19.91 -16.90
C THR A 98 -4.12 19.53 -15.91
N PHE A 99 -4.43 18.24 -15.80
CA PHE A 99 -5.38 17.73 -14.84
C PHE A 99 -4.93 18.00 -13.39
N PHE A 100 -3.65 17.72 -13.10
CA PHE A 100 -3.10 17.91 -11.76
C PHE A 100 -2.81 19.39 -11.44
N ASN A 101 -2.79 20.27 -12.44
CA ASN A 101 -2.30 21.65 -12.33
C ASN A 101 -0.90 21.72 -11.67
N SER A 102 -0.09 20.69 -11.88
CA SER A 102 1.24 20.51 -11.28
C SER A 102 2.02 19.43 -12.03
N SER A 103 3.31 19.67 -12.24
CA SER A 103 4.23 18.67 -12.76
C SER A 103 4.93 17.85 -11.66
N SER A 104 4.70 18.18 -10.39
CA SER A 104 5.33 17.51 -9.25
C SER A 104 4.45 16.42 -8.62
N ILE A 105 3.16 16.37 -8.98
CA ILE A 105 2.25 15.34 -8.49
C ILE A 105 2.39 14.10 -9.38
N VAL A 106 2.70 12.95 -8.78
CA VAL A 106 2.86 11.66 -9.47
C VAL A 106 1.54 10.91 -9.53
N GLY A 107 0.82 10.91 -8.42
CA GLY A 107 -0.47 10.25 -8.26
C GLY A 107 -1.33 10.96 -7.23
N ARG A 108 -2.57 10.52 -7.12
CA ARG A 108 -3.53 10.94 -6.10
C ARG A 108 -4.55 9.84 -5.87
N GLY A 109 -4.59 9.29 -4.66
CA GLY A 109 -5.66 8.43 -4.18
C GLY A 109 -6.65 9.24 -3.35
N LEU A 110 -7.92 8.97 -3.54
CA LEU A 110 -8.99 9.59 -2.76
C LEU A 110 -9.42 8.68 -1.62
N PHE A 111 -9.73 9.27 -0.47
CA PHE A 111 -10.29 8.51 0.63
C PHE A 111 -11.68 7.99 0.29
N PRO A 112 -12.08 6.81 0.81
CA PRO A 112 -13.42 6.26 0.64
C PRO A 112 -14.41 7.02 1.55
N ASN A 113 -14.71 8.27 1.18
CA ASN A 113 -15.58 9.18 1.93
C ASN A 113 -16.54 9.93 1.01
N THR A 114 -17.82 9.78 1.25
CA THR A 114 -18.89 10.40 0.48
C THR A 114 -18.89 11.95 0.53
N GLU A 115 -18.22 12.56 1.51
CA GLU A 115 -18.15 14.04 1.58
C GLU A 115 -17.27 14.63 0.47
N PHE A 116 -16.40 13.85 -0.16
CA PHE A 116 -15.57 14.29 -1.27
C PHE A 116 -16.23 14.09 -2.65
N ALA A 117 -17.32 13.33 -2.75
CA ALA A 117 -18.03 13.03 -3.99
C ALA A 117 -18.43 14.27 -4.79
N ASP A 118 -18.74 15.37 -4.11
CA ASP A 118 -19.15 16.64 -4.74
C ASP A 118 -17.99 17.56 -5.15
N ARG A 119 -16.74 17.19 -4.86
CA ARG A 119 -15.60 18.12 -4.99
C ARG A 119 -14.67 17.83 -6.17
N ILE A 120 -14.76 16.68 -6.81
CA ILE A 120 -13.95 16.43 -8.01
C ILE A 120 -14.70 16.93 -9.23
N VAL A 121 -14.48 18.18 -9.47
CA VAL A 121 -14.88 18.85 -10.69
C VAL A 121 -13.66 18.91 -11.59
N ALA A 122 -13.56 18.01 -12.57
CA ALA A 122 -12.63 18.19 -13.65
C ALA A 122 -13.16 19.33 -14.52
N SER A 123 -12.48 20.46 -14.54
CA SER A 123 -12.81 21.57 -15.45
C SER A 123 -12.03 21.43 -16.74
N GLU A 124 -12.61 20.82 -17.75
CA GLU A 124 -12.16 21.03 -19.13
C GLU A 124 -12.92 22.22 -19.72
N GLY A 125 -12.30 23.38 -19.71
CA GLY A 125 -12.91 24.62 -20.17
C GLY A 125 -14.10 25.06 -19.30
N ASN A 126 -15.23 25.44 -19.93
CA ASN A 126 -16.45 25.89 -19.22
C ASN A 126 -17.40 24.74 -18.82
N ASN A 127 -16.99 23.49 -19.00
CA ASN A 127 -17.81 22.33 -18.65
C ASN A 127 -17.32 21.72 -17.33
N THR A 128 -18.18 21.78 -16.34
CA THR A 128 -18.03 21.05 -15.06
C THR A 128 -18.45 19.61 -15.29
N ILE A 129 -17.50 18.67 -15.24
CA ILE A 129 -17.82 17.24 -15.29
C ILE A 129 -17.92 16.77 -13.83
N SER A 130 -19.11 16.34 -13.42
CA SER A 130 -19.32 15.72 -12.13
C SER A 130 -18.98 14.24 -12.24
N TYR A 131 -18.04 13.78 -11.44
CA TYR A 131 -17.72 12.37 -11.27
C TYR A 131 -18.77 11.70 -10.38
N PRO A 132 -19.48 10.69 -10.84
CA PRO A 132 -20.31 9.91 -9.95
C PRO A 132 -19.40 8.96 -9.14
N GLN A 133 -19.43 9.10 -7.82
CA GLN A 133 -18.75 8.20 -6.89
C GLN A 133 -17.20 8.16 -7.03
N PRO A 134 -16.50 9.30 -6.86
CA PRO A 134 -15.04 9.33 -6.93
C PRO A 134 -14.35 8.81 -5.67
N GLU A 135 -15.11 8.29 -4.71
CA GLU A 135 -14.60 7.76 -3.46
C GLU A 135 -13.64 6.60 -3.73
N GLY A 136 -12.41 6.72 -3.25
CA GLY A 136 -11.37 5.72 -3.45
C GLY A 136 -10.71 5.72 -4.83
N ASP A 137 -11.12 6.59 -5.77
CA ASP A 137 -10.51 6.66 -7.10
C ASP A 137 -9.05 7.07 -7.02
N ILE A 138 -8.26 6.50 -7.94
CA ILE A 138 -6.82 6.75 -8.04
C ILE A 138 -6.49 7.33 -9.42
N THR A 139 -5.74 8.42 -9.42
CA THR A 139 -5.28 9.07 -10.65
C THR A 139 -3.76 9.12 -10.70
N PHE A 140 -3.17 8.85 -11.87
CA PHE A 140 -1.72 8.92 -12.07
C PHE A 140 -1.35 9.91 -13.18
N ASN A 141 -0.25 10.62 -12.97
CA ASN A 141 0.28 11.59 -13.89
C ASN A 141 1.29 10.93 -14.85
N ILE A 142 0.86 10.68 -16.08
CA ILE A 142 1.68 10.01 -17.10
C ILE A 142 2.84 10.87 -17.63
N GLU A 143 2.81 12.17 -17.40
CA GLU A 143 3.89 13.07 -17.79
C GLU A 143 4.96 13.20 -16.70
N HIS A 144 4.71 12.64 -15.52
CA HIS A 144 5.72 12.62 -14.46
C HIS A 144 6.79 11.54 -14.75
N PRO A 145 8.10 11.86 -14.70
CA PRO A 145 9.17 10.94 -15.10
C PRO A 145 9.20 9.61 -14.30
N VAL A 146 8.66 9.61 -13.10
CA VAL A 146 8.58 8.41 -12.24
C VAL A 146 7.51 7.43 -12.73
N PHE A 147 6.46 7.92 -13.43
CA PHE A 147 5.34 7.11 -13.85
C PHE A 147 5.37 6.82 -15.35
N ASP A 148 6.43 6.15 -15.81
CA ASP A 148 6.57 5.69 -17.19
C ASP A 148 5.82 4.36 -17.39
N MET A 149 4.68 4.41 -18.07
CA MET A 149 3.83 3.25 -18.36
C MET A 149 4.52 2.17 -19.22
N SER A 150 5.60 2.49 -19.92
CA SER A 150 6.38 1.53 -20.71
C SER A 150 7.41 0.78 -19.86
N ASN A 151 7.79 1.34 -18.72
CA ASN A 151 8.79 0.79 -17.82
C ASN A 151 8.49 1.20 -16.37
N LEU A 152 7.39 0.71 -15.81
CA LEU A 152 7.04 0.92 -14.41
C LEU A 152 8.02 0.16 -13.52
N GLY A 153 9.00 0.88 -13.00
CA GLY A 153 10.00 0.36 -12.07
C GLY A 153 9.49 0.31 -10.62
N SER A 154 10.36 -0.10 -9.72
CA SER A 154 10.05 -0.25 -8.28
C SER A 154 9.57 1.05 -7.61
N ASN A 155 10.01 2.21 -8.07
CA ASN A 155 9.52 3.51 -7.61
C ASN A 155 8.05 3.75 -7.98
N ALA A 156 7.65 3.42 -9.21
CA ALA A 156 6.25 3.51 -9.62
C ALA A 156 5.37 2.54 -8.83
N PHE A 157 5.85 1.31 -8.60
CA PHE A 157 5.16 0.32 -7.78
C PHE A 157 4.92 0.80 -6.35
N HIS A 158 5.93 1.38 -5.71
CA HIS A 158 5.81 1.99 -4.38
C HIS A 158 4.70 3.06 -4.36
N ILE A 159 4.65 3.94 -5.39
CA ILE A 159 3.63 4.98 -5.48
C ILE A 159 2.23 4.35 -5.66
N VAL A 160 2.10 3.31 -6.47
CA VAL A 160 0.82 2.59 -6.62
C VAL A 160 0.35 2.02 -5.28
N LEU A 161 1.25 1.40 -4.51
CA LEU A 161 0.94 0.92 -3.16
C LEU A 161 0.49 2.08 -2.24
N HIS A 162 1.15 3.23 -2.29
CA HIS A 162 0.83 4.43 -1.54
C HIS A 162 -0.59 4.94 -1.87
N GLU A 163 -0.91 5.10 -3.16
CA GLU A 163 -2.21 5.61 -3.59
C GLU A 163 -3.36 4.63 -3.27
N ILE A 164 -3.10 3.31 -3.34
CA ILE A 164 -4.06 2.31 -2.84
C ILE A 164 -4.24 2.46 -1.33
N GLY A 165 -3.19 2.76 -0.58
CA GLY A 165 -3.27 3.09 0.84
C GLY A 165 -4.28 4.21 1.12
N HIS A 166 -4.25 5.30 0.34
CA HIS A 166 -5.25 6.36 0.44
C HIS A 166 -6.65 5.86 0.08
N ALA A 167 -6.80 5.10 -0.98
CA ALA A 167 -8.06 4.49 -1.39
C ALA A 167 -8.64 3.53 -0.32
N LEU A 168 -7.78 2.99 0.55
CA LEU A 168 -8.17 2.19 1.71
C LEU A 168 -8.39 3.00 2.99
N GLY A 169 -8.17 4.31 2.96
CA GLY A 169 -8.41 5.19 4.09
C GLY A 169 -7.18 5.52 4.94
N LEU A 170 -5.97 5.21 4.46
CA LEU A 170 -4.73 5.65 5.11
C LEU A 170 -4.38 7.07 4.70
N LYS A 171 -3.87 7.88 5.62
CA LYS A 171 -3.41 9.26 5.39
C LYS A 171 -1.91 9.38 5.61
N HIS A 172 -1.33 10.49 5.15
CA HIS A 172 0.04 10.81 5.54
C HIS A 172 0.13 11.06 7.06
N PRO A 173 1.22 10.63 7.72
CA PRO A 173 1.38 10.81 9.16
C PRO A 173 1.47 12.28 9.59
N HIS A 174 1.83 13.20 8.69
CA HIS A 174 1.88 14.64 8.92
C HIS A 174 0.55 15.36 8.64
N ASP A 175 -0.41 14.69 8.01
CA ASP A 175 -1.74 15.26 7.74
C ASP A 175 -2.70 15.02 8.90
N GLY A 176 -3.57 16.00 9.19
CA GLY A 176 -4.71 15.78 10.06
C GLY A 176 -5.73 14.85 9.41
N GLY A 177 -6.29 13.93 10.17
CA GLY A 177 -7.37 13.05 9.72
C GLY A 177 -8.74 13.68 9.83
N LEU A 178 -9.73 13.00 9.26
CA LEU A 178 -11.14 13.29 9.47
C LEU A 178 -11.51 12.93 10.92
N ALA A 179 -12.61 13.48 11.44
CA ALA A 179 -13.11 13.15 12.77
C ALA A 179 -12.12 13.31 13.94
N GLY A 180 -11.09 14.15 13.79
CA GLY A 180 -10.16 14.49 14.88
C GLY A 180 -8.99 13.52 15.06
N TYR A 181 -8.67 12.71 14.07
CA TYR A 181 -7.43 11.95 14.05
C TYR A 181 -6.22 12.88 14.05
N THR A 182 -5.22 12.55 14.87
CA THR A 182 -4.03 13.37 15.08
C THR A 182 -2.93 13.07 14.06
N THR A 183 -1.95 13.97 13.98
CA THR A 183 -0.69 13.71 13.28
C THR A 183 0.28 12.96 14.21
N TYR A 184 1.32 12.31 13.64
CA TYR A 184 2.41 11.76 14.47
C TYR A 184 3.14 12.86 15.25
N GLN A 185 3.26 14.07 14.69
CA GLN A 185 3.85 15.19 15.39
C GLN A 185 3.05 15.57 16.64
N ASP A 186 1.72 15.69 16.52
CA ASP A 186 0.85 16.05 17.65
C ASP A 186 0.84 14.96 18.74
N ALA A 187 0.98 13.70 18.32
CA ALA A 187 1.08 12.55 19.21
C ALA A 187 2.47 12.39 19.87
N GLY A 188 3.48 13.18 19.48
CA GLY A 188 4.86 13.04 19.96
C GLY A 188 5.59 11.83 19.36
N LEU A 189 5.15 11.34 18.22
CA LEU A 189 5.63 10.14 17.52
C LEU A 189 6.29 10.47 16.17
N SER A 190 6.87 11.67 16.02
CA SER A 190 7.48 12.11 14.76
C SER A 190 8.54 11.15 14.20
N ASN A 191 9.16 10.33 15.05
CA ASN A 191 10.11 9.32 14.65
C ASN A 191 9.47 8.11 13.91
N LEU A 192 8.14 8.03 13.89
CA LEU A 192 7.38 7.03 13.11
C LEU A 192 6.95 7.56 11.74
N ASP A 193 7.07 8.86 11.50
CA ASP A 193 6.95 9.44 10.15
C ASP A 193 8.24 9.15 9.38
N ASP A 194 8.36 7.90 8.91
CA ASP A 194 9.57 7.33 8.34
C ASP A 194 9.21 6.42 7.17
N GLY A 195 9.75 6.68 5.98
CA GLY A 195 9.55 5.90 4.77
C GLY A 195 10.04 4.44 4.84
N PHE A 196 10.78 4.07 5.89
CA PHE A 196 11.09 2.67 6.21
C PHE A 196 9.97 1.95 6.96
N LEU A 197 9.06 2.67 7.58
CA LEU A 197 8.01 2.12 8.44
C LEU A 197 6.62 2.21 7.81
N THR A 198 6.40 3.18 6.93
CA THR A 198 5.11 3.42 6.29
C THR A 198 5.27 3.97 4.87
N LEU A 199 4.48 3.44 3.94
CA LEU A 199 4.36 3.96 2.58
C LEU A 199 3.90 5.42 2.56
N MET A 200 3.15 5.83 3.60
CA MET A 200 2.47 7.12 3.66
C MET A 200 3.38 8.27 4.11
N SER A 201 4.65 8.01 4.47
CA SER A 201 5.60 9.04 4.87
C SER A 201 6.16 9.81 3.66
N TYR A 202 6.30 11.13 3.83
CA TYR A 202 7.04 12.01 2.93
C TYR A 202 8.31 12.57 3.58
N ASP A 203 8.75 11.98 4.71
CA ASP A 203 9.95 12.48 5.39
C ASP A 203 11.20 12.33 4.48
N PRO A 204 11.80 13.43 4.02
CA PRO A 204 12.98 13.41 3.16
C PRO A 204 14.25 12.97 3.90
N THR A 205 14.22 12.88 5.24
CA THR A 205 15.38 12.44 6.03
C THR A 205 15.49 10.92 6.05
N SER A 206 14.38 10.21 5.90
CA SER A 206 14.37 8.80 5.50
C SER A 206 14.41 8.77 3.98
N SER A 207 15.58 8.89 3.39
CA SER A 207 15.68 8.95 1.94
C SER A 207 15.48 7.55 1.35
N ILE A 208 14.20 7.16 1.17
CA ILE A 208 13.82 6.01 0.34
C ILE A 208 14.50 6.08 -1.04
N TRP A 209 14.84 7.27 -1.50
CA TRP A 209 15.67 7.51 -2.68
C TRP A 209 17.08 6.92 -2.58
N GLU A 210 17.62 6.75 -1.35
CA GLU A 210 18.94 6.18 -1.10
C GLU A 210 18.88 4.74 -0.58
N TYR A 211 17.71 4.27 -0.08
CA TYR A 211 17.60 3.01 0.68
C TYR A 211 16.59 2.00 0.13
N GLY A 212 16.09 2.23 -1.08
CA GLY A 212 15.18 1.31 -1.77
C GLY A 212 13.70 1.66 -1.69
N TRP A 213 12.93 1.07 -2.59
CA TRP A 213 11.49 1.26 -2.71
C TRP A 213 10.74 0.10 -2.08
N ALA A 214 9.58 0.36 -1.51
CA ALA A 214 8.75 -0.71 -0.98
C ALA A 214 8.13 -1.55 -2.10
N SER A 215 8.15 -2.86 -1.91
CA SER A 215 7.49 -3.86 -2.77
C SER A 215 6.31 -4.56 -2.09
N THR A 216 5.99 -4.17 -0.86
CA THR A 216 4.82 -4.57 -0.08
C THR A 216 4.36 -3.39 0.76
N PRO A 217 3.14 -3.41 1.32
CA PRO A 217 2.81 -2.55 2.45
C PRO A 217 3.85 -2.71 3.57
N LEU A 218 4.19 -1.60 4.25
CA LEU A 218 5.19 -1.56 5.30
C LEU A 218 4.55 -1.82 6.69
N PRO A 219 5.34 -2.06 7.74
CA PRO A 219 4.80 -2.54 9.02
C PRO A 219 3.67 -1.71 9.61
N LEU A 220 3.75 -0.38 9.55
CA LEU A 220 2.72 0.48 10.13
C LEU A 220 1.47 0.56 9.23
N ASP A 221 1.64 0.49 7.91
CA ASP A 221 0.52 0.43 6.97
C ASP A 221 -0.32 -0.83 7.20
N ILE A 222 0.36 -1.98 7.38
CA ILE A 222 -0.29 -3.26 7.64
C ILE A 222 -1.13 -3.19 8.90
N ILE A 223 -0.57 -2.71 10.01
CA ILE A 223 -1.31 -2.60 11.28
C ILE A 223 -2.50 -1.65 11.15
N ALA A 224 -2.32 -0.51 10.49
CA ALA A 224 -3.38 0.47 10.30
C ALA A 224 -4.51 -0.09 9.42
N ALA A 225 -4.18 -0.69 8.28
CA ALA A 225 -5.17 -1.29 7.38
C ALA A 225 -5.89 -2.50 8.01
N GLN A 226 -5.16 -3.37 8.73
CA GLN A 226 -5.75 -4.47 9.48
C GLN A 226 -6.69 -4.00 10.60
N THR A 227 -6.41 -2.85 11.20
CA THR A 227 -7.30 -2.24 12.20
C THR A 227 -8.64 -1.86 11.59
N ILE A 228 -8.67 -1.41 10.34
CA ILE A 228 -9.88 -1.03 9.61
C ILE A 228 -10.63 -2.25 9.08
N TYR A 229 -9.92 -3.16 8.41
CA TYR A 229 -10.53 -4.22 7.59
C TYR A 229 -10.39 -5.62 8.19
N GLY A 230 -9.61 -5.81 9.24
CA GLY A 230 -9.21 -7.13 9.73
C GLY A 230 -7.99 -7.67 8.99
N ALA A 231 -7.35 -8.66 9.56
CA ALA A 231 -6.17 -9.32 9.00
C ALA A 231 -6.57 -10.43 8.03
N ASN A 232 -5.85 -10.59 6.92
CA ASN A 232 -5.95 -11.81 6.11
C ASN A 232 -5.51 -13.01 6.96
N THR A 233 -6.26 -14.09 6.94
CA THR A 233 -6.02 -15.29 7.75
C THR A 233 -5.58 -16.50 6.93
N THR A 234 -5.33 -16.31 5.64
CA THR A 234 -5.01 -17.38 4.68
C THR A 234 -3.63 -17.25 4.06
N THR A 235 -3.03 -16.06 4.09
CA THR A 235 -1.72 -15.79 3.50
C THR A 235 -0.63 -16.62 4.16
N HIS A 236 0.06 -17.42 3.37
CA HIS A 236 1.12 -18.33 3.82
C HIS A 236 0.68 -19.27 4.95
N ALA A 237 -0.61 -19.68 4.97
CA ALA A 237 -1.13 -20.62 5.96
C ALA A 237 -0.52 -22.01 5.76
N GLY A 238 0.57 -22.32 6.46
CA GLY A 238 1.34 -23.55 6.35
C GLY A 238 2.83 -23.26 6.28
N ASN A 239 3.66 -24.28 6.28
CA ASN A 239 5.11 -24.10 6.33
C ASN A 239 5.63 -23.39 5.07
N THR A 240 6.16 -22.21 5.24
CA THR A 240 6.64 -21.33 4.17
C THR A 240 8.13 -21.03 4.32
N THR A 241 8.82 -20.90 3.18
CA THR A 241 10.19 -20.40 3.15
C THR A 241 10.20 -19.02 2.49
N HIS A 242 10.57 -18.01 3.25
CA HIS A 242 10.72 -16.63 2.81
C HIS A 242 12.19 -16.35 2.47
N SER A 243 12.51 -16.30 1.18
CA SER A 243 13.88 -16.03 0.73
C SER A 243 14.19 -14.54 0.83
N LEU A 244 15.32 -14.22 1.46
CA LEU A 244 15.90 -12.89 1.43
C LEU A 244 16.48 -12.60 0.04
N LEU A 245 16.29 -11.37 -0.41
CA LEU A 245 16.79 -10.87 -1.69
C LEU A 245 17.65 -9.63 -1.47
N ASP A 246 18.74 -9.52 -2.21
CA ASP A 246 19.59 -8.34 -2.29
C ASP A 246 19.27 -7.59 -3.59
N ASP A 247 18.11 -6.98 -3.65
CA ASP A 247 17.52 -6.39 -4.86
C ASP A 247 17.15 -4.91 -4.73
N GLY A 248 17.55 -4.29 -3.61
CA GLY A 248 17.31 -2.86 -3.37
C GLY A 248 15.87 -2.53 -2.98
N LEU A 249 15.09 -3.50 -2.45
CA LEU A 249 13.70 -3.26 -2.10
C LEU A 249 13.44 -3.43 -0.60
N LEU A 250 12.50 -2.64 -0.10
CA LEU A 250 11.91 -2.80 1.22
C LEU A 250 10.71 -3.73 1.11
N ARG A 251 10.57 -4.67 2.05
CA ARG A 251 9.42 -5.57 2.11
C ARG A 251 9.08 -6.00 3.52
N THR A 252 7.85 -6.37 3.71
CA THR A 252 7.36 -6.94 4.96
C THR A 252 6.89 -8.36 4.71
N VAL A 253 7.43 -9.30 5.45
CA VAL A 253 6.94 -10.68 5.51
C VAL A 253 5.72 -10.69 6.42
N TYR A 254 4.58 -11.11 5.86
CA TYR A 254 3.35 -11.40 6.57
C TYR A 254 3.02 -12.88 6.37
N ASP A 255 2.92 -13.59 7.47
CA ASP A 255 2.66 -15.03 7.51
C ASP A 255 1.72 -15.32 8.66
N VAL A 256 0.67 -16.09 8.38
CA VAL A 256 -0.43 -16.26 9.35
C VAL A 256 -0.27 -17.49 10.22
N SER A 257 0.42 -18.52 9.73
CA SER A 257 0.63 -19.75 10.50
C SER A 257 1.51 -20.76 9.78
N GLY A 258 2.25 -21.51 10.53
CA GLY A 258 3.08 -22.59 10.00
C GLY A 258 4.24 -22.89 10.91
N THR A 259 5.25 -23.46 10.32
CA THR A 259 6.63 -23.49 10.82
C THR A 259 7.49 -22.95 9.70
N ASP A 260 7.86 -21.68 9.82
CA ASP A 260 8.29 -20.87 8.72
C ASP A 260 9.78 -20.55 8.78
N THR A 261 10.38 -20.34 7.64
CA THR A 261 11.84 -20.19 7.51
C THR A 261 12.16 -18.87 6.81
N LEU A 262 13.04 -18.09 7.41
CA LEU A 262 13.70 -16.97 6.75
C LEU A 262 15.03 -17.46 6.16
N ASP A 263 15.15 -17.49 4.83
CA ASP A 263 16.27 -18.09 4.11
C ASP A 263 17.15 -17.01 3.47
N ALA A 264 18.39 -16.93 3.96
CA ALA A 264 19.44 -16.04 3.47
C ALA A 264 20.53 -16.77 2.67
N SER A 265 20.34 -18.04 2.31
CA SER A 265 21.38 -18.85 1.65
C SER A 265 21.86 -18.29 0.31
N ASN A 266 21.05 -17.44 -0.33
CA ASN A 266 21.38 -16.79 -1.60
C ASN A 266 22.15 -15.47 -1.44
N ILE A 267 22.41 -15.01 -0.22
CA ILE A 267 23.12 -13.75 0.04
C ILE A 267 24.63 -14.02 0.07
N ASP A 268 25.40 -13.21 -0.63
CA ASP A 268 26.85 -13.39 -0.84
C ASP A 268 27.73 -12.69 0.18
N LYS A 269 27.18 -12.36 1.35
CA LYS A 269 27.85 -11.69 2.47
C LYS A 269 27.25 -12.13 3.81
N GLY A 270 28.02 -12.00 4.90
CA GLY A 270 27.51 -12.25 6.25
C GLY A 270 26.50 -11.16 6.67
N ILE A 271 25.43 -11.59 7.31
CA ILE A 271 24.32 -10.70 7.70
C ILE A 271 23.88 -10.92 9.13
N THR A 272 23.01 -10.02 9.60
CA THR A 272 22.33 -10.19 10.88
C THR A 272 20.86 -10.49 10.63
N LEU A 273 20.45 -11.74 10.86
CA LEU A 273 19.06 -12.21 10.76
C LEU A 273 18.32 -11.96 12.09
N ARG A 274 17.09 -11.47 12.00
CA ARG A 274 16.20 -11.22 13.14
C ARG A 274 14.82 -11.78 12.85
N LEU A 275 14.40 -12.81 13.59
CA LEU A 275 13.13 -13.52 13.35
C LEU A 275 11.95 -12.93 14.12
N ALA A 276 12.21 -12.15 15.19
CA ALA A 276 11.13 -11.63 16.01
C ALA A 276 10.27 -10.61 15.25
N GLN A 277 8.95 -10.72 15.41
CA GLN A 277 7.98 -9.77 14.85
C GLN A 277 8.32 -8.31 15.20
N GLY A 278 8.04 -7.40 14.29
CA GLY A 278 8.36 -5.98 14.43
C GLY A 278 9.85 -5.65 14.25
N ASN A 279 10.71 -6.65 14.01
CA ASN A 279 12.11 -6.43 13.69
C ASN A 279 12.35 -6.44 12.18
N SER A 280 13.54 -5.99 11.80
CA SER A 280 14.01 -6.02 10.43
C SER A 280 15.37 -6.70 10.30
N THR A 281 15.58 -7.30 9.14
CA THR A 281 16.87 -7.78 8.65
C THR A 281 17.27 -6.90 7.47
N THR A 282 18.37 -6.16 7.61
CA THR A 282 18.96 -5.39 6.52
C THR A 282 20.02 -6.23 5.85
N VAL A 283 19.83 -6.52 4.58
CA VAL A 283 20.77 -7.29 3.75
C VAL A 283 21.93 -6.37 3.32
N ASP A 284 21.58 -5.17 2.83
CA ASP A 284 22.52 -4.07 2.61
C ASP A 284 21.81 -2.72 2.83
N THR A 285 22.41 -1.63 2.37
CA THR A 285 21.83 -0.29 2.54
C THR A 285 20.49 -0.10 1.84
N LEU A 286 20.17 -0.94 0.85
CA LEU A 286 18.97 -0.80 0.00
C LEU A 286 17.93 -1.90 0.21
N SER A 287 18.33 -3.08 0.72
CA SER A 287 17.44 -4.23 0.86
C SER A 287 17.14 -4.49 2.33
N THR A 288 15.91 -4.30 2.75
CA THR A 288 15.47 -4.56 4.12
C THR A 288 14.17 -5.35 4.14
N VAL A 289 14.15 -6.40 4.96
CA VAL A 289 12.98 -7.25 5.20
C VAL A 289 12.51 -7.07 6.63
N TYR A 290 11.24 -6.71 6.80
CA TYR A 290 10.57 -6.63 8.09
C TYR A 290 9.77 -7.89 8.35
N ILE A 291 9.60 -8.25 9.61
CA ILE A 291 8.63 -9.26 10.05
C ILE A 291 7.40 -8.53 10.58
N ALA A 292 6.25 -8.75 9.99
CA ALA A 292 5.01 -8.09 10.40
C ALA A 292 4.66 -8.41 11.85
N VAL A 293 3.89 -7.54 12.49
CA VAL A 293 3.27 -7.84 13.79
C VAL A 293 2.30 -9.01 13.64
N ASN A 294 2.28 -9.91 14.60
CA ASN A 294 1.53 -11.18 14.60
C ASN A 294 2.01 -12.23 13.58
N THR A 295 3.16 -12.02 12.94
CA THR A 295 3.86 -13.04 12.16
C THR A 295 4.93 -13.71 13.03
N VAL A 296 5.00 -15.03 12.98
CA VAL A 296 6.01 -15.83 13.70
C VAL A 296 6.85 -16.56 12.66
N ILE A 297 8.16 -16.40 12.72
CA ILE A 297 9.12 -17.13 11.88
C ILE A 297 10.05 -17.91 12.81
N GLU A 298 9.96 -19.23 12.80
CA GLU A 298 10.67 -20.09 13.74
C GLU A 298 12.09 -20.40 13.30
N ASN A 299 12.31 -20.51 11.98
CA ASN A 299 13.57 -21.02 11.46
C ASN A 299 14.33 -19.96 10.68
N ALA A 300 15.66 -20.10 10.67
CA ALA A 300 16.53 -19.32 9.81
C ALA A 300 17.59 -20.19 9.14
N ILE A 301 17.87 -19.88 7.89
CA ILE A 301 19.05 -20.36 7.15
C ILE A 301 19.93 -19.14 6.88
N GLY A 302 21.15 -19.15 7.40
CA GLY A 302 22.16 -18.14 7.17
C GLY A 302 22.83 -18.25 5.80
N THR A 303 23.87 -17.46 5.61
CA THR A 303 24.66 -17.40 4.39
C THR A 303 25.83 -18.40 4.44
N PHE A 304 26.72 -18.37 3.42
CA PHE A 304 28.00 -19.09 3.45
C PHE A 304 29.10 -18.29 4.23
N PHE A 305 28.77 -17.18 4.82
CA PHE A 305 29.68 -16.29 5.52
C PHE A 305 29.38 -16.27 7.03
N ASN A 306 30.09 -15.43 7.78
CA ASN A 306 29.83 -15.30 9.21
C ASN A 306 28.56 -14.49 9.44
N ASP A 307 27.54 -15.12 10.01
CA ASP A 307 26.25 -14.54 10.31
C ASP A 307 26.05 -14.32 11.81
N THR A 308 25.10 -13.46 12.14
CA THR A 308 24.55 -13.33 13.47
C THR A 308 23.05 -13.58 13.37
N ILE A 309 22.52 -14.61 14.05
CA ILE A 309 21.11 -14.98 13.96
C ILE A 309 20.46 -14.79 15.32
N TYR A 310 19.41 -13.98 15.37
CA TYR A 310 18.54 -13.80 16.54
C TYR A 310 17.22 -14.51 16.27
N GLY A 311 16.94 -15.55 17.02
CA GLY A 311 15.67 -16.26 16.99
C GLY A 311 14.51 -15.41 17.53
N GLU A 312 13.32 -15.98 17.43
CA GLU A 312 12.13 -15.45 18.07
C GLU A 312 11.94 -16.12 19.47
N LYS A 313 10.81 -15.89 20.13
CA LYS A 313 10.59 -16.26 21.54
C LYS A 313 10.28 -17.74 21.75
N GLY A 314 9.91 -18.49 20.68
CA GLY A 314 9.55 -19.91 20.72
C GLY A 314 10.74 -20.84 20.46
N ASP A 315 10.43 -22.06 20.04
CA ASP A 315 11.43 -23.05 19.61
C ASP A 315 11.93 -22.69 18.20
N ASN A 316 13.24 -22.55 18.04
CA ASN A 316 13.84 -22.13 16.79
C ASN A 316 14.79 -23.20 16.23
N THR A 317 14.86 -23.30 14.90
CA THR A 317 15.93 -24.02 14.18
C THR A 317 16.77 -23.01 13.42
N LEU A 318 18.01 -22.77 13.89
CA LEU A 318 18.91 -21.79 13.32
C LEU A 318 20.11 -22.49 12.69
N GLN A 319 20.25 -22.33 11.37
CA GLN A 319 21.35 -22.86 10.57
C GLN A 319 22.19 -21.68 10.10
N GLY A 320 23.48 -21.65 10.53
CA GLY A 320 24.48 -20.68 10.06
C GLY A 320 25.34 -21.23 8.94
#